data_fa10debeaa47b59c66a70c82ef76d96a
#
_entry.id   fa10debeaa47b59c66a70c82ef76d96a
#
_cell.length_a   1.000
_cell.length_b   1.000
_cell.length_c   1.000
_cell.angle_alpha   90.00
_cell.angle_beta   90.00
_cell.angle_gamma   90.00
#
_symmetry.space_group_name_H-M   'P 1'
#
loop_
_entity.id
_entity.type
_entity.pdbx_description
1 polymer ?
#
loop_
_entity_poly.entity_id
_entity_poly.type
_entity_poly.pdbx_seq_one_letter_code
_entity_poly.pdbx_strand_id
1 'polypeptide(L)'
;MTLLSVAQMNSQDDIESNFLVIESLIQQSKAQGGELIVFPENFVCFAAGKQRETANQFETIQQRLEQLSHRYQIWIIAGTLPCPFRPDGSVITDGRVRTVSLCISPEGTEARYDKIHLFDVQVGDAVGGYQESKFFEPGDQVVVAKTPFGHIGLMVCYDLRFPELALTLRQQGANILSAPAAFTYTTGQMHWQLLLQARAMDSQCFVLGAAQQGWHGEKRQTWGHSGIANSRGQLLQIIDYEGHGLISADFDQVEQENIRLSMPLMQHRRIIAY
;
A
#
# COMPACT_ATOMS: atom_id res chain seq x y z
N MET A 1 -4.35 21.38 6.73
CA MET A 1 -3.49 20.48 5.93
C MET A 1 -2.96 19.40 6.85
N THR A 2 -2.84 18.18 6.36
CA THR A 2 -2.38 17.02 7.13
C THR A 2 -1.17 16.42 6.45
N LEU A 3 -0.05 16.26 7.17
CA LEU A 3 1.17 15.71 6.61
C LEU A 3 1.08 14.19 6.55
N LEU A 4 1.12 13.64 5.34
CA LEU A 4 1.05 12.21 5.06
C LEU A 4 2.40 11.70 4.55
N SER A 5 2.86 10.59 5.08
CA SER A 5 4.18 10.03 4.81
C SER A 5 4.11 8.72 4.05
N VAL A 6 5.10 8.48 3.21
CA VAL A 6 5.27 7.24 2.45
C VAL A 6 6.69 6.72 2.66
N ALA A 7 6.79 5.47 3.07
CA ALA A 7 8.06 4.78 3.26
C ALA A 7 8.51 4.07 1.98
N GLN A 8 9.82 4.03 1.74
CA GLN A 8 10.48 3.08 0.87
C GLN A 8 11.30 2.12 1.73
N MET A 9 11.27 0.83 1.42
CA MET A 9 12.06 -0.17 2.16
C MET A 9 12.76 -1.13 1.22
N ASN A 10 13.86 -1.70 1.69
CA ASN A 10 14.51 -2.89 1.15
C ASN A 10 14.37 -4.01 2.19
N SER A 11 13.16 -4.55 2.33
CA SER A 11 12.88 -5.58 3.33
C SER A 11 13.53 -6.90 2.93
N GLN A 12 14.07 -7.60 3.90
CA GLN A 12 14.71 -8.90 3.76
C GLN A 12 13.91 -9.98 4.52
N ASP A 13 14.50 -11.15 4.75
CA ASP A 13 13.87 -12.28 5.42
C ASP A 13 13.88 -12.19 6.96
N ASP A 14 14.65 -11.28 7.54
CA ASP A 14 14.72 -11.05 8.98
C ASP A 14 13.69 -10.02 9.45
N ILE A 15 12.65 -10.51 10.13
CA ILE A 15 11.56 -9.70 10.66
C ILE A 15 12.07 -8.65 11.66
N GLU A 16 13.02 -8.99 12.53
CA GLU A 16 13.50 -8.07 13.56
C GLU A 16 14.28 -6.90 12.96
N SER A 17 15.16 -7.17 12.01
CA SER A 17 15.88 -6.12 11.28
C SER A 17 14.92 -5.20 10.52
N ASN A 18 13.87 -5.76 9.89
CA ASN A 18 12.87 -4.95 9.21
C ASN A 18 12.07 -4.09 10.21
N PHE A 19 11.76 -4.59 11.40
CA PHE A 19 11.08 -3.80 12.44
C PHE A 19 11.92 -2.64 12.98
N LEU A 20 13.25 -2.78 13.06
CA LEU A 20 14.13 -1.65 13.40
C LEU A 20 14.02 -0.52 12.36
N VAL A 21 13.94 -0.87 11.09
CA VAL A 21 13.74 0.10 10.00
C VAL A 21 12.34 0.73 10.08
N ILE A 22 11.29 -0.09 10.29
CA ILE A 22 9.91 0.38 10.45
C ILE A 22 9.82 1.43 11.56
N GLU A 23 10.34 1.11 12.75
CA GLU A 23 10.30 2.04 13.89
C GLU A 23 11.09 3.32 13.61
N SER A 24 12.27 3.22 12.98
CA SER A 24 13.06 4.39 12.58
C SER A 24 12.30 5.31 11.59
N LEU A 25 11.61 4.73 10.59
CA LEU A 25 10.82 5.52 9.63
C LEU A 25 9.58 6.16 10.28
N ILE A 26 8.95 5.48 11.25
CA ILE A 26 7.87 6.06 12.06
C ILE A 26 8.39 7.27 12.86
N GLN A 27 9.53 7.14 13.53
CA GLN A 27 10.15 8.23 14.28
C GLN A 27 10.47 9.43 13.38
N GLN A 28 11.03 9.19 12.20
CA GLN A 28 11.33 10.24 11.23
C GLN A 28 10.05 10.95 10.75
N SER A 29 9.00 10.18 10.40
CA SER A 29 7.71 10.75 10.01
C SER A 29 7.13 11.63 11.12
N LYS A 30 7.13 11.12 12.35
CA LYS A 30 6.59 11.85 13.49
C LYS A 30 7.38 13.11 13.82
N ALA A 31 8.71 13.07 13.69
CA ALA A 31 9.57 14.22 13.87
C ALA A 31 9.29 15.36 12.85
N GLN A 32 8.77 15.01 11.67
CA GLN A 32 8.32 15.96 10.63
C GLN A 32 6.86 16.42 10.83
N GLY A 33 6.14 15.91 11.82
CA GLY A 33 4.73 16.20 12.04
C GLY A 33 3.77 15.29 11.28
N GLY A 34 4.23 14.13 10.80
CA GLY A 34 3.43 13.14 10.10
C GLY A 34 2.28 12.59 10.95
N GLU A 35 1.10 12.51 10.36
CA GLU A 35 -0.11 11.95 10.97
C GLU A 35 -0.39 10.51 10.51
N LEU A 36 0.08 10.16 9.32
CA LEU A 36 -0.03 8.83 8.70
C LEU A 36 1.29 8.46 8.05
N ILE A 37 1.65 7.16 8.13
CA ILE A 37 2.72 6.56 7.33
C ILE A 37 2.21 5.33 6.59
N VAL A 38 2.54 5.22 5.29
CA VAL A 38 2.25 4.03 4.46
C VAL A 38 3.52 3.24 4.26
N PHE A 39 3.50 1.95 4.62
CA PHE A 39 4.59 1.00 4.37
C PHE A 39 4.38 0.20 3.08
N PRO A 40 5.45 -0.32 2.44
CA PRO A 40 5.32 -1.08 1.20
C PRO A 40 4.77 -2.50 1.38
N GLU A 41 4.44 -3.16 0.28
CA GLU A 41 4.06 -4.58 0.25
C GLU A 41 5.17 -5.46 0.82
N ASN A 42 4.83 -6.48 1.64
CA ASN A 42 5.76 -7.41 2.31
C ASN A 42 6.82 -6.73 3.21
N PHE A 43 6.49 -5.61 3.82
CA PHE A 43 7.44 -4.75 4.54
C PHE A 43 8.05 -5.39 5.79
N VAL A 44 7.38 -6.36 6.41
CA VAL A 44 7.92 -7.06 7.60
C VAL A 44 8.79 -8.26 7.25
N CYS A 45 8.57 -8.87 6.08
CA CYS A 45 9.38 -9.99 5.59
C CYS A 45 9.20 -10.13 4.08
N PHE A 46 10.29 -10.02 3.32
CA PHE A 46 10.22 -10.17 1.87
C PHE A 46 11.21 -11.24 1.41
N ALA A 47 10.80 -12.51 1.50
CA ALA A 47 11.58 -13.66 1.11
C ALA A 47 10.71 -14.75 0.48
N ALA A 48 11.22 -15.38 -0.56
CA ALA A 48 10.55 -16.49 -1.22
C ALA A 48 10.37 -17.68 -0.25
N GLY A 49 9.14 -18.23 -0.23
CA GLY A 49 8.82 -19.38 0.62
C GLY A 49 8.54 -19.08 2.09
N LYS A 50 8.71 -17.84 2.54
CA LYS A 50 8.48 -17.44 3.95
C LYS A 50 7.03 -17.02 4.27
N GLN A 51 6.14 -16.99 3.28
CA GLN A 51 4.79 -16.44 3.43
C GLN A 51 4.01 -17.13 4.55
N ARG A 52 4.05 -18.46 4.62
CA ARG A 52 3.32 -19.23 5.63
C ARG A 52 3.96 -19.12 7.03
N GLU A 53 5.27 -19.11 7.10
CA GLU A 53 5.99 -18.90 8.37
C GLU A 53 5.66 -17.51 8.95
N THR A 54 5.69 -16.48 8.11
CA THR A 54 5.31 -15.12 8.51
C THR A 54 3.82 -15.04 8.86
N ALA A 55 2.94 -15.73 8.13
CA ALA A 55 1.50 -15.77 8.41
C ALA A 55 1.18 -16.37 9.79
N ASN A 56 1.96 -17.35 10.26
CA ASN A 56 1.81 -17.92 11.59
C ASN A 56 2.11 -16.91 12.72
N GLN A 57 2.77 -15.80 12.40
CA GLN A 57 3.06 -14.70 13.32
C GLN A 57 2.15 -13.49 13.11
N PHE A 58 1.10 -13.60 12.29
CA PHE A 58 0.24 -12.47 11.90
C PHE A 58 -0.26 -11.67 13.08
N GLU A 59 -0.86 -12.31 14.09
CA GLU A 59 -1.42 -11.63 15.26
C GLU A 59 -0.32 -10.93 16.10
N THR A 60 0.83 -11.56 16.27
CA THR A 60 1.97 -10.98 16.99
C THR A 60 2.53 -9.76 16.24
N ILE A 61 2.64 -9.84 14.92
CA ILE A 61 3.09 -8.74 14.07
C ILE A 61 2.08 -7.58 14.11
N GLN A 62 0.79 -7.89 13.99
CA GLN A 62 -0.28 -6.89 14.10
C GLN A 62 -0.23 -6.16 15.44
N GLN A 63 -0.18 -6.88 16.55
CA GLN A 63 -0.08 -6.30 17.90
C GLN A 63 1.14 -5.39 18.04
N ARG A 64 2.29 -5.79 17.49
CA ARG A 64 3.50 -4.98 17.52
C ARG A 64 3.34 -3.67 16.72
N LEU A 65 2.67 -3.70 15.58
CA LEU A 65 2.36 -2.50 14.78
C LEU A 65 1.35 -1.58 15.51
N GLU A 66 0.34 -2.14 16.15
CA GLU A 66 -0.60 -1.39 16.99
C GLU A 66 0.12 -0.70 18.17
N GLN A 67 1.07 -1.39 18.80
CA GLN A 67 1.91 -0.79 19.85
C GLN A 67 2.78 0.36 19.34
N LEU A 68 3.35 0.25 18.13
CA LEU A 68 4.09 1.35 17.51
C LEU A 68 3.17 2.52 17.17
N SER A 69 2.00 2.26 16.59
CA SER A 69 0.99 3.29 16.29
C SER A 69 0.58 4.04 17.58
N HIS A 70 0.28 3.30 18.64
CA HIS A 70 -0.07 3.88 19.94
C HIS A 70 1.09 4.68 20.55
N ARG A 71 2.32 4.13 20.58
CA ARG A 71 3.50 4.79 21.14
C ARG A 71 3.82 6.12 20.48
N TYR A 72 3.76 6.15 19.13
CA TYR A 72 4.13 7.33 18.35
C TYR A 72 2.93 8.21 17.99
N GLN A 73 1.71 7.82 18.37
CA GLN A 73 0.48 8.56 18.03
C GLN A 73 0.42 8.90 16.55
N ILE A 74 0.55 7.86 15.70
CA ILE A 74 0.57 7.96 14.23
C ILE A 74 -0.27 6.84 13.62
N TRP A 75 -1.04 7.16 12.60
CA TRP A 75 -1.74 6.16 11.80
C TRP A 75 -0.77 5.40 10.91
N ILE A 76 -1.00 4.11 10.72
CA ILE A 76 -0.16 3.23 9.91
C ILE A 76 -1.03 2.51 8.87
N ILE A 77 -0.69 2.65 7.58
CA ILE A 77 -1.09 1.65 6.59
C ILE A 77 0.02 0.60 6.58
N ALA A 78 -0.29 -0.54 7.19
CA ALA A 78 0.63 -1.67 7.34
C ALA A 78 0.73 -2.43 6.03
N GLY A 79 1.36 -1.82 5.05
CA GLY A 79 1.72 -2.34 3.73
C GLY A 79 0.98 -3.62 3.34
N THR A 80 1.66 -4.77 3.43
CA THR A 80 0.97 -6.06 3.49
C THR A 80 1.62 -7.05 4.45
N LEU A 81 0.75 -7.89 5.03
CA LEU A 81 1.08 -9.04 5.86
C LEU A 81 0.44 -10.29 5.27
N PRO A 82 1.14 -11.43 5.21
CA PRO A 82 0.48 -12.71 4.95
C PRO A 82 -0.37 -13.10 6.15
N CYS A 83 -1.63 -13.50 5.91
CA CYS A 83 -2.60 -13.83 6.96
C CYS A 83 -3.21 -15.23 6.71
N PRO A 84 -3.26 -16.13 7.72
CA PRO A 84 -3.80 -17.47 7.55
C PRO A 84 -5.33 -17.54 7.67
N PHE A 85 -5.98 -16.39 7.95
CA PHE A 85 -7.42 -16.28 8.19
C PHE A 85 -8.11 -15.43 7.12
N ARG A 86 -9.35 -15.79 6.77
CA ARG A 86 -10.26 -14.92 6.03
C ARG A 86 -10.87 -13.85 6.96
N PRO A 87 -11.56 -12.83 6.41
CA PRO A 87 -12.18 -11.78 7.22
C PRO A 87 -13.21 -12.29 8.24
N ASP A 88 -13.85 -13.42 7.98
CA ASP A 88 -14.81 -14.07 8.90
C ASP A 88 -14.15 -14.90 10.01
N GLY A 89 -12.81 -14.92 10.07
CA GLY A 89 -12.03 -15.69 11.02
C GLY A 89 -11.78 -17.16 10.63
N SER A 90 -12.34 -17.63 9.51
CA SER A 90 -12.10 -18.99 9.04
C SER A 90 -10.66 -19.19 8.59
N VAL A 91 -10.08 -20.34 8.97
CA VAL A 91 -8.69 -20.70 8.61
C VAL A 91 -8.63 -21.18 7.16
N ILE A 92 -7.60 -20.75 6.43
CA ILE A 92 -7.31 -21.24 5.09
C ILE A 92 -6.54 -22.56 5.21
N THR A 93 -7.14 -23.65 4.74
CA THR A 93 -6.64 -25.03 4.97
C THR A 93 -5.89 -25.64 3.79
N ASP A 94 -5.93 -25.02 2.60
CA ASP A 94 -5.30 -25.53 1.37
C ASP A 94 -3.81 -25.18 1.21
N GLY A 95 -3.22 -24.58 2.23
CA GLY A 95 -1.81 -24.19 2.23
C GLY A 95 -1.54 -22.75 1.79
N ARG A 96 -2.54 -22.06 1.23
CA ARG A 96 -2.42 -20.63 0.89
C ARG A 96 -2.64 -19.74 2.11
N VAL A 97 -2.39 -18.47 1.92
CA VAL A 97 -2.66 -17.39 2.89
C VAL A 97 -3.28 -16.19 2.16
N ARG A 98 -3.77 -15.17 2.87
CA ARG A 98 -4.21 -13.89 2.30
C ARG A 98 -3.06 -12.88 2.32
N THR A 99 -3.03 -11.98 1.34
CA THR A 99 -2.22 -10.76 1.38
C THR A 99 -3.07 -9.65 1.96
N VAL A 100 -2.79 -9.24 3.19
CA VAL A 100 -3.64 -8.32 3.98
C VAL A 100 -2.95 -7.00 4.21
N SER A 101 -3.62 -5.89 3.86
CA SER A 101 -3.25 -4.55 4.27
C SER A 101 -4.14 -4.09 5.43
N LEU A 102 -3.54 -3.52 6.48
CA LEU A 102 -4.26 -3.02 7.65
C LEU A 102 -4.14 -1.50 7.72
N CYS A 103 -5.25 -0.85 8.07
CA CYS A 103 -5.25 0.53 8.54
C CYS A 103 -5.30 0.52 10.06
N ILE A 104 -4.25 1.01 10.71
CA ILE A 104 -4.05 0.96 12.15
C ILE A 104 -4.04 2.39 12.69
N SER A 105 -4.90 2.66 13.67
CA SER A 105 -4.93 3.90 14.45
C SER A 105 -4.16 3.75 15.76
N PRO A 106 -3.91 4.83 16.51
CA PRO A 106 -3.39 4.73 17.87
C PRO A 106 -4.27 3.90 18.84
N GLU A 107 -5.55 3.69 18.53
CA GLU A 107 -6.50 2.89 19.31
C GLU A 107 -6.57 1.42 18.88
N GLY A 108 -5.98 1.07 17.72
CA GLY A 108 -5.95 -0.30 17.19
C GLY A 108 -6.25 -0.38 15.69
N THR A 109 -6.54 -1.58 15.20
CA THR A 109 -6.84 -1.81 13.78
C THR A 109 -8.27 -1.37 13.43
N GLU A 110 -8.39 -0.43 12.49
CA GLU A 110 -9.64 0.18 12.04
C GLU A 110 -10.22 -0.49 10.78
N ALA A 111 -9.35 -0.99 9.89
CA ALA A 111 -9.78 -1.63 8.67
C ALA A 111 -8.78 -2.68 8.19
N ARG A 112 -9.31 -3.68 7.50
CA ARG A 112 -8.56 -4.74 6.85
C ARG A 112 -8.98 -4.86 5.39
N TYR A 113 -7.99 -4.88 4.49
CA TYR A 113 -8.17 -5.13 3.07
C TYR A 113 -7.39 -6.37 2.66
N ASP A 114 -8.07 -7.33 2.06
CA ASP A 114 -7.48 -8.51 1.46
C ASP A 114 -7.29 -8.25 -0.04
N LYS A 115 -6.07 -8.33 -0.54
CA LYS A 115 -5.70 -8.03 -1.95
C LYS A 115 -6.60 -8.79 -2.92
N ILE A 116 -7.27 -8.05 -3.81
CA ILE A 116 -8.23 -8.62 -4.79
C ILE A 116 -7.48 -9.19 -5.99
N HIS A 117 -6.58 -8.40 -6.61
CA HIS A 117 -5.93 -8.79 -7.87
C HIS A 117 -4.55 -9.40 -7.60
N LEU A 118 -4.43 -10.69 -7.85
CA LEU A 118 -3.18 -11.44 -7.68
C LEU A 118 -2.30 -11.35 -8.94
N PHE A 119 -0.99 -11.28 -8.71
CA PHE A 119 0.01 -11.08 -9.76
C PHE A 119 0.40 -12.41 -10.44
N ASP A 120 -0.46 -12.87 -11.35
CA ASP A 120 -0.24 -14.06 -12.19
C ASP A 120 0.15 -13.62 -13.60
N VAL A 121 1.44 -13.45 -13.86
CA VAL A 121 1.94 -12.84 -15.09
C VAL A 121 3.25 -13.47 -15.58
N GLN A 122 3.53 -13.32 -16.87
CA GLN A 122 4.83 -13.55 -17.46
C GLN A 122 5.51 -12.19 -17.68
N VAL A 123 6.66 -11.99 -17.04
CA VAL A 123 7.48 -10.79 -17.19
C VAL A 123 8.88 -11.21 -17.64
N GLY A 124 9.52 -10.38 -18.45
CA GLY A 124 10.84 -10.66 -19.00
C GLY A 124 11.98 -10.33 -18.04
N ASP A 125 11.88 -10.75 -16.77
CA ASP A 125 12.91 -10.59 -15.76
C ASP A 125 13.61 -11.95 -15.44
N ALA A 126 14.57 -11.95 -14.51
CA ALA A 126 15.31 -13.14 -14.13
C ALA A 126 14.46 -14.25 -13.48
N VAL A 127 13.27 -13.91 -12.97
CA VAL A 127 12.29 -14.85 -12.38
C VAL A 127 11.44 -15.49 -13.49
N GLY A 128 11.20 -14.76 -14.59
CA GLY A 128 10.48 -15.21 -15.78
C GLY A 128 8.96 -15.15 -15.65
N GLY A 129 8.40 -15.71 -14.59
CA GLY A 129 6.95 -15.73 -14.36
C GLY A 129 6.58 -15.72 -12.89
N TYR A 130 5.46 -15.08 -12.60
CA TYR A 130 4.89 -14.99 -11.26
C TYR A 130 3.52 -15.66 -11.24
N GLN A 131 3.23 -16.44 -10.21
CA GLN A 131 1.95 -17.08 -9.95
C GLN A 131 1.59 -16.89 -8.49
N GLU A 132 1.16 -15.68 -8.14
CA GLU A 132 0.81 -15.31 -6.76
C GLU A 132 -0.35 -16.19 -6.24
N SER A 133 -1.30 -16.57 -7.11
CA SER A 133 -2.45 -17.44 -6.76
C SER A 133 -2.07 -18.83 -6.25
N LYS A 134 -0.85 -19.31 -6.48
CA LYS A 134 -0.37 -20.55 -5.89
C LYS A 134 -0.18 -20.46 -4.37
N PHE A 135 0.13 -19.28 -3.88
CA PHE A 135 0.49 -19.03 -2.48
C PHE A 135 -0.55 -18.22 -1.74
N PHE A 136 -1.35 -17.45 -2.48
CA PHE A 136 -2.33 -16.54 -1.90
C PHE A 136 -3.74 -16.82 -2.43
N GLU A 137 -4.72 -16.65 -1.54
CA GLU A 137 -6.14 -16.63 -1.86
C GLU A 137 -6.58 -15.18 -2.08
N PRO A 138 -7.28 -14.83 -3.19
CA PRO A 138 -7.69 -13.45 -3.46
C PRO A 138 -8.80 -12.98 -2.50
N GLY A 139 -8.81 -11.68 -2.19
CA GLY A 139 -9.94 -10.99 -1.59
C GLY A 139 -11.06 -10.72 -2.58
N ASP A 140 -12.18 -10.17 -2.08
CA ASP A 140 -13.37 -9.85 -2.87
C ASP A 140 -14.08 -8.55 -2.39
N GLN A 141 -13.57 -7.91 -1.34
CA GLN A 141 -14.19 -6.72 -0.75
C GLN A 141 -13.39 -5.45 -1.05
N VAL A 142 -14.09 -4.42 -1.52
CA VAL A 142 -13.55 -3.06 -1.63
C VAL A 142 -13.63 -2.38 -0.28
N VAL A 143 -12.53 -1.81 0.21
CA VAL A 143 -12.44 -1.28 1.57
C VAL A 143 -12.00 0.17 1.58
N VAL A 144 -12.78 1.01 2.27
CA VAL A 144 -12.46 2.40 2.58
C VAL A 144 -12.38 2.57 4.09
N ALA A 145 -11.19 2.87 4.60
CA ALA A 145 -10.94 3.18 6.00
C ALA A 145 -11.29 4.63 6.31
N LYS A 146 -11.99 4.87 7.42
CA LYS A 146 -12.31 6.23 7.90
C LYS A 146 -11.21 6.70 8.84
N THR A 147 -10.67 7.90 8.60
CA THR A 147 -9.65 8.52 9.46
C THR A 147 -10.02 9.97 9.79
N PRO A 148 -9.41 10.59 10.79
CA PRO A 148 -9.69 11.99 11.14
C PRO A 148 -9.35 13.00 10.03
N PHE A 149 -8.49 12.63 9.09
CA PHE A 149 -8.01 13.49 8.02
C PHE A 149 -8.54 13.14 6.63
N GLY A 150 -9.43 12.16 6.52
CA GLY A 150 -10.06 11.75 5.28
C GLY A 150 -10.34 10.27 5.21
N HIS A 151 -10.89 9.81 4.10
CA HIS A 151 -11.20 8.40 3.87
C HIS A 151 -10.14 7.78 2.96
N ILE A 152 -9.52 6.69 3.40
CA ILE A 152 -8.44 6.01 2.68
C ILE A 152 -8.98 4.78 1.98
N GLY A 153 -8.96 4.78 0.66
CA GLY A 153 -9.20 3.59 -0.16
C GLY A 153 -7.95 2.69 -0.16
N LEU A 154 -8.11 1.43 0.23
CA LEU A 154 -7.01 0.48 0.33
C LEU A 154 -6.84 -0.27 -0.99
N MET A 155 -5.65 -0.21 -1.57
CA MET A 155 -5.19 -0.92 -2.76
C MET A 155 -3.81 -1.52 -2.49
N VAL A 156 -3.45 -2.60 -3.20
CA VAL A 156 -2.12 -3.24 -3.08
C VAL A 156 -1.55 -3.55 -4.45
N CYS A 157 -0.41 -2.96 -4.78
CA CYS A 157 0.50 -3.35 -5.86
C CYS A 157 -0.21 -3.54 -7.22
N TYR A 158 -0.53 -4.77 -7.58
CA TYR A 158 -1.16 -5.12 -8.86
C TYR A 158 -2.54 -4.49 -9.04
N ASP A 159 -3.24 -4.17 -7.95
CA ASP A 159 -4.52 -3.44 -7.96
C ASP A 159 -4.44 -2.09 -8.69
N LEU A 160 -3.27 -1.45 -8.72
CA LEU A 160 -3.06 -0.20 -9.48
C LEU A 160 -3.34 -0.33 -10.98
N ARG A 161 -3.29 -1.54 -11.54
CA ARG A 161 -3.57 -1.76 -12.96
C ARG A 161 -5.06 -1.79 -13.28
N PHE A 162 -5.92 -1.84 -12.27
CA PHE A 162 -7.37 -1.94 -12.39
C PHE A 162 -8.03 -0.62 -11.99
N PRO A 163 -8.27 0.29 -12.96
CA PRO A 163 -8.87 1.59 -12.67
C PRO A 163 -10.25 1.47 -12.01
N GLU A 164 -10.96 0.37 -12.27
CA GLU A 164 -12.27 0.08 -11.70
C GLU A 164 -12.23 0.08 -10.17
N LEU A 165 -11.19 -0.49 -9.56
CA LEU A 165 -11.04 -0.51 -8.10
C LEU A 165 -10.86 0.92 -7.56
N ALA A 166 -9.96 1.71 -8.12
CA ALA A 166 -9.72 3.09 -7.70
C ALA A 166 -11.00 3.94 -7.82
N LEU A 167 -11.77 3.73 -8.90
CA LEU A 167 -13.02 4.44 -9.13
C LEU A 167 -14.12 4.00 -8.16
N THR A 168 -14.21 2.71 -7.85
CA THR A 168 -15.14 2.18 -6.86
C THR A 168 -14.82 2.72 -5.47
N LEU A 169 -13.55 2.74 -5.07
CA LEU A 169 -13.09 3.36 -3.82
C LEU A 169 -13.49 4.84 -3.76
N ARG A 170 -13.29 5.57 -4.86
CA ARG A 170 -13.72 6.97 -4.97
C ARG A 170 -15.25 7.13 -4.82
N GLN A 171 -16.03 6.23 -5.42
CA GLN A 171 -17.50 6.22 -5.28
C GLN A 171 -17.95 5.95 -3.84
N GLN A 172 -17.21 5.14 -3.11
CA GLN A 172 -17.42 4.87 -1.68
C GLN A 172 -16.88 5.97 -0.76
N GLY A 173 -16.41 7.08 -1.33
CA GLY A 173 -16.04 8.29 -0.57
C GLY A 173 -14.54 8.46 -0.31
N ALA A 174 -13.66 7.63 -0.88
CA ALA A 174 -12.22 7.80 -0.70
C ALA A 174 -11.74 9.19 -1.19
N ASN A 175 -10.89 9.79 -0.37
CA ASN A 175 -10.15 11.01 -0.66
C ASN A 175 -8.69 10.69 -0.98
N ILE A 176 -8.17 9.65 -0.35
CA ILE A 176 -6.81 9.18 -0.41
C ILE A 176 -6.84 7.74 -0.89
N LEU A 177 -5.88 7.34 -1.72
CA LEU A 177 -5.63 5.94 -2.08
C LEU A 177 -4.26 5.53 -1.54
N SER A 178 -4.18 4.46 -0.77
CA SER A 178 -2.92 3.84 -0.40
C SER A 178 -2.56 2.75 -1.39
N ALA A 179 -1.30 2.68 -1.79
CA ALA A 179 -0.80 1.72 -2.77
C ALA A 179 0.56 1.11 -2.34
N PRO A 180 0.58 0.30 -1.27
CA PRO A 180 1.72 -0.54 -0.94
C PRO A 180 2.10 -1.45 -2.11
N ALA A 181 3.38 -1.52 -2.48
CA ALA A 181 3.79 -2.27 -3.67
C ALA A 181 5.19 -2.88 -3.57
N ALA A 182 5.39 -3.92 -4.39
CA ALA A 182 6.68 -4.55 -4.67
C ALA A 182 6.81 -4.83 -6.18
N PHE A 183 6.65 -3.79 -7.01
CA PHE A 183 6.78 -3.89 -8.47
C PHE A 183 8.16 -4.44 -8.83
N THR A 184 8.20 -5.41 -9.75
CA THR A 184 9.47 -5.88 -10.30
C THR A 184 10.23 -4.72 -10.92
N TYR A 185 11.55 -4.78 -10.97
CA TYR A 185 12.38 -3.73 -11.57
C TYR A 185 11.90 -3.37 -12.97
N THR A 186 11.71 -4.38 -13.83
CA THR A 186 11.29 -4.20 -15.23
C THR A 186 9.93 -3.52 -15.36
N THR A 187 8.91 -4.01 -14.65
CA THR A 187 7.56 -3.43 -14.75
C THR A 187 7.43 -2.11 -14.01
N GLY A 188 8.19 -1.93 -12.94
CA GLY A 188 8.20 -0.69 -12.16
C GLY A 188 8.79 0.47 -12.95
N GLN A 189 9.91 0.26 -13.59
CA GLN A 189 10.56 1.26 -14.44
C GLN A 189 9.62 1.82 -15.52
N MET A 190 8.81 0.96 -16.12
CA MET A 190 7.90 1.36 -17.21
C MET A 190 6.57 1.94 -16.70
N HIS A 191 6.03 1.44 -15.58
CA HIS A 191 4.62 1.65 -15.26
C HIS A 191 4.35 2.29 -13.90
N TRP A 192 5.26 2.20 -12.92
CA TRP A 192 4.98 2.59 -11.54
C TRP A 192 4.51 4.02 -11.42
N GLN A 193 5.34 4.97 -11.83
CA GLN A 193 5.04 6.40 -11.75
C GLN A 193 3.79 6.75 -12.57
N LEU A 194 3.68 6.20 -13.79
CA LEU A 194 2.52 6.42 -14.66
C LEU A 194 1.21 5.97 -13.99
N LEU A 195 1.22 4.80 -13.33
CA LEU A 195 0.04 4.27 -12.65
C LEU A 195 -0.36 5.10 -11.42
N LEU A 196 0.60 5.56 -10.62
CA LEU A 196 0.30 6.46 -9.50
C LEU A 196 -0.40 7.72 -9.97
N GLN A 197 0.15 8.39 -10.99
CA GLN A 197 -0.39 9.62 -11.55
C GLN A 197 -1.76 9.38 -12.22
N ALA A 198 -1.91 8.29 -12.98
CA ALA A 198 -3.18 7.93 -13.61
C ALA A 198 -4.27 7.67 -12.57
N ARG A 199 -3.99 6.86 -11.52
CA ARG A 199 -4.97 6.60 -10.45
C ARG A 199 -5.34 7.87 -9.71
N ALA A 200 -4.38 8.76 -9.45
CA ALA A 200 -4.65 10.06 -8.82
C ALA A 200 -5.57 10.93 -9.69
N MET A 201 -5.29 11.01 -10.98
CA MET A 201 -6.07 11.83 -11.93
C MET A 201 -7.47 11.25 -12.18
N ASP A 202 -7.60 9.95 -12.48
CA ASP A 202 -8.86 9.30 -12.82
C ASP A 202 -9.87 9.33 -11.68
N SER A 203 -9.38 9.09 -10.45
CA SER A 203 -10.22 9.08 -9.25
C SER A 203 -10.33 10.44 -8.57
N GLN A 204 -9.47 11.39 -8.92
CA GLN A 204 -9.30 12.66 -8.22
C GLN A 204 -9.05 12.46 -6.71
N CYS A 205 -8.23 11.45 -6.39
CA CYS A 205 -7.77 11.14 -5.06
C CYS A 205 -6.27 11.48 -4.91
N PHE A 206 -5.86 11.71 -3.66
CA PHE A 206 -4.44 11.80 -3.30
C PHE A 206 -3.87 10.38 -3.22
N VAL A 207 -2.74 10.09 -3.86
CA VAL A 207 -2.20 8.72 -3.94
C VAL A 207 -0.88 8.61 -3.19
N LEU A 208 -0.82 7.64 -2.27
CA LEU A 208 0.33 7.31 -1.43
C LEU A 208 0.91 5.97 -1.89
N GLY A 209 1.93 6.00 -2.73
CA GLY A 209 2.58 4.82 -3.29
C GLY A 209 3.85 4.44 -2.53
N ALA A 210 3.77 3.46 -1.64
CA ALA A 210 4.91 2.93 -0.90
C ALA A 210 5.49 1.70 -1.59
N ALA A 211 6.78 1.70 -1.90
CA ALA A 211 7.39 0.67 -2.72
C ALA A 211 8.60 -0.01 -2.06
N GLN A 212 8.72 -1.33 -2.28
CA GLN A 212 9.95 -2.06 -2.03
C GLN A 212 10.99 -1.71 -3.10
N GLN A 213 12.25 -1.56 -2.68
CA GLN A 213 13.36 -1.16 -3.55
C GLN A 213 14.55 -2.13 -3.40
N GLY A 214 15.19 -2.46 -4.51
CA GLY A 214 16.46 -3.18 -4.53
C GLY A 214 16.32 -4.70 -4.60
N TRP A 215 17.37 -5.41 -4.17
CA TRP A 215 17.43 -6.86 -4.22
C TRP A 215 16.85 -7.49 -2.96
N HIS A 216 16.03 -8.52 -3.15
CA HIS A 216 15.44 -9.37 -2.12
C HIS A 216 15.91 -10.81 -2.36
N GLY A 217 16.96 -11.20 -1.63
CA GLY A 217 17.72 -12.41 -1.95
C GLY A 217 18.46 -12.26 -3.30
N GLU A 218 18.72 -13.39 -3.97
CA GLU A 218 19.60 -13.42 -5.16
C GLU A 218 18.90 -13.15 -6.50
N LYS A 219 17.57 -13.30 -6.56
CA LYS A 219 16.84 -13.36 -7.84
C LYS A 219 15.79 -12.29 -8.06
N ARG A 220 15.26 -11.70 -6.99
CA ARG A 220 14.17 -10.74 -7.10
C ARG A 220 14.67 -9.33 -6.87
N GLN A 221 14.48 -8.48 -7.86
CA GLN A 221 14.73 -7.04 -7.76
C GLN A 221 13.43 -6.25 -7.91
N THR A 222 13.25 -5.26 -7.05
CA THR A 222 12.11 -4.33 -7.09
C THR A 222 12.56 -2.92 -7.44
N TRP A 223 11.62 -2.16 -8.03
CA TRP A 223 11.91 -0.86 -8.62
C TRP A 223 12.09 0.27 -7.60
N GLY A 224 11.34 0.24 -6.49
CA GLY A 224 11.31 1.35 -5.55
C GLY A 224 10.52 2.55 -6.08
N HIS A 225 11.11 3.73 -5.94
CA HIS A 225 10.52 5.01 -6.36
C HIS A 225 9.19 5.28 -5.66
N SER A 226 9.14 5.06 -4.33
CA SER A 226 7.99 5.47 -3.53
C SER A 226 7.61 6.91 -3.85
N GLY A 227 6.32 7.16 -4.09
CA GLY A 227 5.88 8.45 -4.61
C GLY A 227 4.53 8.90 -4.07
N ILE A 228 4.32 10.21 -4.07
CA ILE A 228 3.07 10.86 -3.66
C ILE A 228 2.54 11.69 -4.83
N ALA A 229 1.30 11.42 -5.25
CA ALA A 229 0.64 12.19 -6.31
C ALA A 229 -0.63 12.89 -5.78
N ASN A 230 -0.82 14.16 -6.16
CA ASN A 230 -2.01 14.90 -5.81
C ASN A 230 -3.21 14.55 -6.72
N SER A 231 -4.38 15.05 -6.38
CA SER A 231 -5.64 14.79 -7.09
C SER A 231 -5.72 15.34 -8.53
N ARG A 232 -4.68 16.06 -8.99
CA ARG A 232 -4.48 16.46 -10.40
C ARG A 232 -3.61 15.48 -11.18
N GLY A 233 -3.08 14.44 -10.52
CA GLY A 233 -2.12 13.51 -11.12
C GLY A 233 -0.68 14.06 -11.14
N GLN A 234 -0.39 15.16 -10.43
CA GLN A 234 0.95 15.69 -10.30
C GLN A 234 1.72 14.92 -9.23
N LEU A 235 2.91 14.47 -9.57
CA LEU A 235 3.83 13.85 -8.62
C LEU A 235 4.43 14.96 -7.74
N LEU A 236 4.07 14.94 -6.44
CA LEU A 236 4.55 15.93 -5.47
C LEU A 236 5.93 15.56 -4.94
N GLN A 237 6.13 14.28 -4.66
CA GLN A 237 7.37 13.73 -4.13
C GLN A 237 7.64 12.36 -4.75
N ILE A 238 8.90 12.01 -4.90
CA ILE A 238 9.37 10.69 -5.31
C ILE A 238 10.74 10.41 -4.69
N ILE A 239 10.98 9.16 -4.28
CA ILE A 239 12.30 8.70 -3.85
C ILE A 239 13.02 8.16 -5.10
N ASP A 240 14.09 8.81 -5.53
CA ASP A 240 14.88 8.46 -6.71
C ASP A 240 16.25 7.83 -6.38
N TYR A 241 16.43 7.42 -5.10
CA TYR A 241 17.64 6.79 -4.61
C TYR A 241 17.36 5.40 -4.05
N GLU A 242 18.41 4.60 -3.91
CA GLU A 242 18.37 3.24 -3.39
C GLU A 242 18.31 3.19 -1.86
N GLY A 243 17.74 2.10 -1.33
CA GLY A 243 17.66 1.83 0.09
C GLY A 243 16.37 2.31 0.75
N HIS A 244 16.43 2.46 2.08
CA HIS A 244 15.32 2.93 2.87
C HIS A 244 15.15 4.45 2.74
N GLY A 245 13.91 4.92 2.71
CA GLY A 245 13.62 6.34 2.60
C GLY A 245 12.24 6.72 3.09
N LEU A 246 12.05 8.01 3.31
CA LEU A 246 10.79 8.62 3.71
C LEU A 246 10.56 9.88 2.90
N ILE A 247 9.36 10.04 2.38
CA ILE A 247 8.86 11.28 1.79
C ILE A 247 7.52 11.63 2.44
N SER A 248 7.21 12.92 2.48
CA SER A 248 5.97 13.41 3.05
C SER A 248 5.42 14.55 2.22
N ALA A 249 4.10 14.67 2.16
CA ALA A 249 3.43 15.79 1.53
C ALA A 249 2.14 16.15 2.28
N ASP A 250 1.78 17.42 2.20
CA ASP A 250 0.54 17.92 2.77
C ASP A 250 -0.66 17.49 1.92
N PHE A 251 -1.65 16.89 2.57
CA PHE A 251 -2.96 16.66 2.01
C PHE A 251 -3.88 17.82 2.36
N ASP A 252 -4.41 18.46 1.34
CA ASP A 252 -5.41 19.54 1.45
C ASP A 252 -6.75 19.07 0.87
N GLN A 253 -7.70 18.77 1.76
CA GLN A 253 -9.03 18.34 1.38
C GLN A 253 -9.82 19.44 0.66
N VAL A 254 -9.60 20.71 1.03
CA VAL A 254 -10.29 21.85 0.41
C VAL A 254 -9.81 22.03 -1.04
N GLU A 255 -8.49 21.93 -1.27
CA GLU A 255 -7.95 21.93 -2.63
C GLU A 255 -8.53 20.79 -3.47
N GLN A 256 -8.59 19.58 -2.90
CA GLN A 256 -9.16 18.42 -3.58
C GLN A 256 -10.64 18.63 -3.95
N GLU A 257 -11.44 19.19 -3.05
CA GLU A 257 -12.84 19.52 -3.33
C GLU A 257 -12.98 20.55 -4.44
N ASN A 258 -12.15 21.59 -4.46
CA ASN A 258 -12.11 22.57 -5.54
C ASN A 258 -11.75 21.95 -6.90
N ILE A 259 -10.81 20.99 -6.92
CA ILE A 259 -10.48 20.21 -8.13
C ILE A 259 -11.72 19.44 -8.61
N ARG A 260 -12.42 18.77 -7.72
CA ARG A 260 -13.61 17.96 -8.01
C ARG A 260 -14.79 18.81 -8.50
N LEU A 261 -14.95 20.00 -7.95
CA LEU A 261 -15.98 20.96 -8.38
C LEU A 261 -15.68 21.55 -9.76
N SER A 262 -14.39 21.88 -10.02
CA SER A 262 -13.98 22.46 -11.31
C SER A 262 -14.02 21.46 -12.46
N MET A 263 -13.83 20.17 -12.18
CA MET A 263 -13.87 19.08 -13.15
C MET A 263 -14.62 17.87 -12.55
N PRO A 264 -15.96 17.86 -12.57
CA PRO A 264 -16.76 16.86 -11.87
C PRO A 264 -16.82 15.54 -12.63
N LEU A 265 -15.69 14.83 -12.75
CA LEU A 265 -15.52 13.60 -13.54
C LEU A 265 -16.54 12.53 -13.15
N MET A 266 -16.82 12.36 -11.85
CA MET A 266 -17.77 11.36 -11.39
C MET A 266 -19.20 11.62 -11.86
N GLN A 267 -19.60 12.90 -12.05
CA GLN A 267 -20.90 13.27 -12.57
C GLN A 267 -20.99 13.14 -14.10
N HIS A 268 -19.86 13.30 -14.80
CA HIS A 268 -19.79 13.21 -16.25
C HIS A 268 -19.66 11.76 -16.77
N ARG A 269 -19.41 10.81 -15.90
CA ARG A 269 -19.31 9.39 -16.30
C ARG A 269 -20.64 8.89 -16.85
N ARG A 270 -20.56 8.19 -18.00
CA ARG A 270 -21.72 7.57 -18.67
C ARG A 270 -21.68 6.05 -18.60
N ILE A 271 -20.48 5.50 -18.46
CA ILE A 271 -20.27 4.06 -18.31
C ILE A 271 -19.99 3.81 -16.83
N ILE A 272 -20.77 2.95 -16.21
CA ILE A 272 -20.56 2.46 -14.85
C ILE A 272 -19.68 1.22 -14.97
N ALA A 273 -18.54 1.22 -14.28
CA ALA A 273 -17.75 -0.01 -14.14
C ALA A 273 -18.57 -1.05 -13.36
N TYR A 274 -18.57 -2.28 -13.82
CA TYR A 274 -19.34 -3.39 -13.26
C TYR A 274 -18.60 -4.05 -12.09
#